data_5bab53d4784b9cb9f352420390e501eb
#
_entry.id   5bab53d4784b9cb9f352420390e501eb
#
_cell.length_a   1.000
_cell.length_b   1.000
_cell.length_c   1.000
_cell.angle_alpha   90.00
_cell.angle_beta   90.00
_cell.angle_gamma   90.00
#
_symmetry.space_group_name_H-M   'P 1'
#
loop_
_entity.id
_entity.type
_entity.pdbx_description
1 polymer ?
#
loop_
_entity_poly.entity_id
_entity_poly.type
_entity_poly.pdbx_seq_one_letter_code
_entity_poly.pdbx_strand_id
1 'polypeptide(L)'
;MTRSSCLFAVVFSLLVISPARADFERSRDKPESPEYEAGRKAVEAKDYKTALQNLTKAAQKLPNDADVHNLLGFSYRKLGDTGKAFEHYQTALKLDPGHRGAHEYLGELYLETDRPAEAEKELQALKKSCPWFGKCEEYDDLKAEIDKYKAKKK
;
A
#
# COMPACT_ATOMS: atom_id res chain seq x y z
N MET A 1 38.14 51.51 -36.46
CA MET A 1 36.73 51.08 -36.38
C MET A 1 36.69 49.55 -36.16
N THR A 2 36.71 49.09 -34.92
CA THR A 2 36.71 47.67 -34.54
C THR A 2 35.43 47.36 -33.82
N ARG A 3 34.56 46.60 -34.48
CA ARG A 3 33.31 46.10 -33.87
C ARG A 3 33.61 44.86 -33.02
N SER A 4 33.46 44.99 -31.69
CA SER A 4 33.52 43.90 -30.74
C SER A 4 32.16 43.21 -30.71
N SER A 5 32.12 41.94 -31.15
CA SER A 5 30.94 41.07 -31.01
C SER A 5 30.97 40.35 -29.64
N CYS A 6 30.09 40.74 -28.74
CA CYS A 6 29.82 39.98 -27.51
C CYS A 6 28.97 38.76 -27.83
N LEU A 7 29.56 37.58 -27.72
CA LEU A 7 28.85 36.29 -27.69
C LEU A 7 28.26 36.05 -26.29
N PHE A 8 26.94 36.15 -26.18
CA PHE A 8 26.23 35.71 -25.01
C PHE A 8 26.12 34.17 -25.04
N ALA A 9 26.89 33.52 -24.20
CA ALA A 9 26.71 32.10 -23.94
C ALA A 9 25.52 31.91 -22.99
N VAL A 10 24.40 31.42 -23.54
CA VAL A 10 23.24 30.97 -22.73
C VAL A 10 23.59 29.61 -22.16
N VAL A 11 23.94 29.57 -20.88
CA VAL A 11 24.10 28.31 -20.13
C VAL A 11 22.71 27.75 -19.82
N PHE A 12 22.30 26.74 -20.57
CA PHE A 12 21.09 25.96 -20.27
C PHE A 12 21.40 25.03 -19.12
N SER A 13 21.09 25.45 -17.87
CA SER A 13 21.14 24.59 -16.72
C SER A 13 20.00 23.56 -16.82
N LEU A 14 20.33 22.36 -17.27
CA LEU A 14 19.45 21.19 -17.16
C LEU A 14 19.30 20.85 -15.66
N LEU A 15 18.18 21.26 -15.08
CA LEU A 15 17.74 20.79 -13.77
C LEU A 15 17.40 19.28 -13.90
N VAL A 16 18.34 18.43 -13.52
CA VAL A 16 18.09 17.01 -13.33
C VAL A 16 17.23 16.86 -12.08
N ILE A 17 15.92 16.70 -12.26
CA ILE A 17 15.01 16.39 -11.17
C ILE A 17 15.33 14.96 -10.73
N SER A 18 15.91 14.80 -9.55
CA SER A 18 16.25 13.50 -8.96
C SER A 18 14.95 12.74 -8.63
N PRO A 19 14.80 11.46 -9.00
CA PRO A 19 13.59 10.67 -8.71
C PRO A 19 13.24 10.64 -7.21
N ALA A 20 14.23 10.67 -6.33
CA ALA A 20 14.02 10.74 -4.87
C ALA A 20 13.27 12.01 -4.41
N ARG A 21 13.25 13.09 -5.22
CA ARG A 21 12.51 14.30 -4.90
C ARG A 21 11.05 14.20 -5.31
N ALA A 22 10.75 13.42 -6.35
CA ALA A 22 9.40 13.16 -6.81
C ALA A 22 8.61 12.27 -5.78
N ASP A 23 9.28 11.30 -5.16
CA ASP A 23 8.66 10.44 -4.14
C ASP A 23 8.37 11.20 -2.84
N PHE A 24 9.23 12.15 -2.47
CA PHE A 24 9.01 13.01 -1.31
C PHE A 24 7.91 14.06 -1.55
N GLU A 25 7.74 14.57 -2.78
CA GLU A 25 6.63 15.45 -3.14
C GLU A 25 5.29 14.70 -3.18
N ARG A 26 5.25 13.48 -3.72
CA ARG A 26 4.04 12.65 -3.76
C ARG A 26 3.46 12.39 -2.35
N SER A 27 4.30 12.29 -1.32
CA SER A 27 3.86 12.11 0.08
C SER A 27 3.24 13.38 0.69
N ARG A 28 3.51 14.58 0.15
CA ARG A 28 2.93 15.85 0.64
C ARG A 28 1.57 16.18 0.04
N ASP A 29 1.26 15.62 -1.14
CA ASP A 29 0.04 15.94 -1.88
C ASP A 29 -1.13 15.01 -1.54
N LYS A 30 -0.93 14.05 -0.61
CA LYS A 30 -2.03 13.21 -0.14
C LYS A 30 -2.97 14.08 0.69
N PRO A 31 -4.24 14.22 0.30
CA PRO A 31 -5.18 15.06 1.04
C PRO A 31 -5.32 14.51 2.46
N GLU A 32 -5.11 15.39 3.45
CA GLU A 32 -5.32 15.05 4.85
C GLU A 32 -6.79 14.72 5.08
N SER A 33 -7.05 13.50 5.53
CA SER A 33 -8.39 13.08 5.94
C SER A 33 -8.39 12.78 7.43
N PRO A 34 -9.01 13.64 8.24
CA PRO A 34 -9.17 13.36 9.67
C PRO A 34 -9.84 12.03 9.94
N GLU A 35 -10.76 11.61 9.06
CA GLU A 35 -11.45 10.33 9.14
C GLU A 35 -10.49 9.16 8.87
N TYR A 36 -9.57 9.29 7.92
CA TYR A 36 -8.53 8.29 7.68
C TYR A 36 -7.64 8.12 8.92
N GLU A 37 -7.14 9.22 9.47
CA GLU A 37 -6.30 9.19 10.67
C GLU A 37 -7.03 8.62 11.89
N ALA A 38 -8.31 8.98 12.08
CA ALA A 38 -9.13 8.40 13.14
C ALA A 38 -9.35 6.90 12.94
N GLY A 39 -9.59 6.48 11.70
CA GLY A 39 -9.72 5.07 11.34
C GLY A 39 -8.44 4.28 11.57
N ARG A 40 -7.29 4.82 11.16
CA ARG A 40 -5.98 4.21 11.36
C ARG A 40 -5.66 4.01 12.85
N LYS A 41 -5.88 5.04 13.67
CA LYS A 41 -5.72 4.95 15.13
C LYS A 41 -6.65 3.92 15.76
N ALA A 42 -7.88 3.80 15.28
CA ALA A 42 -8.82 2.79 15.74
C ALA A 42 -8.35 1.37 15.37
N VAL A 43 -7.75 1.17 14.17
CA VAL A 43 -7.11 -0.10 13.80
C VAL A 43 -5.97 -0.44 14.76
N GLU A 44 -5.08 0.50 15.05
CA GLU A 44 -3.97 0.33 16.01
C GLU A 44 -4.47 -0.04 17.41
N ALA A 45 -5.59 0.57 17.83
CA ALA A 45 -6.28 0.26 19.08
C ALA A 45 -7.09 -1.04 19.03
N LYS A 46 -7.13 -1.75 17.89
CA LYS A 46 -7.94 -2.95 17.63
C LYS A 46 -9.45 -2.73 17.77
N ASP A 47 -9.90 -1.49 17.73
CA ASP A 47 -11.32 -1.14 17.66
C ASP A 47 -11.78 -1.09 16.20
N TYR A 48 -11.96 -2.28 15.63
CA TYR A 48 -12.28 -2.43 14.21
C TYR A 48 -13.68 -1.90 13.84
N LYS A 49 -14.60 -1.82 14.80
CA LYS A 49 -15.92 -1.22 14.56
C LYS A 49 -15.81 0.29 14.36
N THR A 50 -15.11 0.98 15.25
CA THR A 50 -14.82 2.42 15.11
C THR A 50 -13.93 2.67 13.89
N ALA A 51 -12.99 1.77 13.57
CA ALA A 51 -12.19 1.86 12.36
C ALA A 51 -13.07 1.87 11.12
N LEU A 52 -14.00 0.92 10.97
CA LEU A 52 -14.92 0.88 9.82
C LEU A 52 -15.76 2.15 9.69
N GLN A 53 -16.28 2.70 10.80
CA GLN A 53 -17.07 3.92 10.77
C GLN A 53 -16.29 5.10 10.18
N ASN A 54 -15.05 5.26 10.60
CA ASN A 54 -14.19 6.35 10.14
C ASN A 54 -13.66 6.11 8.72
N LEU A 55 -13.16 4.90 8.46
CA LEU A 55 -12.60 4.55 7.14
C LEU A 55 -13.66 4.56 6.03
N THR A 56 -14.92 4.22 6.33
CA THR A 56 -16.02 4.37 5.38
C THR A 56 -16.25 5.83 4.99
N LYS A 57 -16.18 6.75 5.96
CA LYS A 57 -16.26 8.19 5.68
C LYS A 57 -15.04 8.67 4.91
N ALA A 58 -13.85 8.15 5.24
CA ALA A 58 -12.63 8.43 4.49
C ALA A 58 -12.75 7.97 3.04
N ALA A 59 -13.28 6.77 2.77
CA ALA A 59 -13.47 6.25 1.42
C ALA A 59 -14.45 7.10 0.58
N GLN A 60 -15.46 7.74 1.21
CA GLN A 60 -16.35 8.67 0.50
C GLN A 60 -15.62 9.93 0.03
N LYS A 61 -14.63 10.40 0.78
CA LYS A 61 -13.81 11.57 0.45
C LYS A 61 -12.63 11.24 -0.44
N LEU A 62 -12.06 10.05 -0.26
CA LEU A 62 -10.86 9.53 -0.90
C LEU A 62 -11.16 8.18 -1.58
N PRO A 63 -12.05 8.11 -2.57
CA PRO A 63 -12.50 6.83 -3.15
C PRO A 63 -11.38 6.08 -3.90
N ASN A 64 -10.32 6.77 -4.28
CA ASN A 64 -9.19 6.21 -5.02
C ASN A 64 -7.92 6.08 -4.15
N ASP A 65 -8.06 6.04 -2.84
CA ASP A 65 -6.94 5.87 -1.93
C ASP A 65 -6.79 4.40 -1.55
N ALA A 66 -5.69 3.77 -1.99
CA ALA A 66 -5.43 2.36 -1.74
C ALA A 66 -5.25 2.02 -0.25
N ASP A 67 -4.63 2.93 0.54
CA ASP A 67 -4.45 2.73 1.97
C ASP A 67 -5.80 2.68 2.71
N VAL A 68 -6.76 3.55 2.32
CA VAL A 68 -8.12 3.53 2.89
C VAL A 68 -8.78 2.18 2.66
N HIS A 69 -8.71 1.68 1.42
CA HIS A 69 -9.28 0.37 1.08
C HIS A 69 -8.53 -0.77 1.77
N ASN A 70 -7.22 -0.72 1.87
CA ASN A 70 -6.44 -1.71 2.60
C ASN A 70 -6.88 -1.79 4.07
N LEU A 71 -7.02 -0.65 4.78
CA LEU A 71 -7.46 -0.63 6.17
C LEU A 71 -8.92 -1.04 6.36
N LEU A 72 -9.81 -0.75 5.39
CA LEU A 72 -11.17 -1.28 5.38
C LEU A 72 -11.16 -2.81 5.28
N GLY A 73 -10.39 -3.36 4.33
CA GLY A 73 -10.22 -4.80 4.17
C GLY A 73 -9.71 -5.46 5.44
N PHE A 74 -8.69 -4.88 6.06
CA PHE A 74 -8.14 -5.35 7.33
C PHE A 74 -9.19 -5.35 8.45
N SER A 75 -9.95 -4.27 8.59
CA SER A 75 -10.98 -4.15 9.63
C SER A 75 -12.11 -5.15 9.43
N TYR A 76 -12.60 -5.33 8.19
CA TYR A 76 -13.60 -6.36 7.87
C TYR A 76 -13.08 -7.78 8.16
N ARG A 77 -11.84 -8.08 7.77
CA ARG A 77 -11.21 -9.37 8.06
C ARG A 77 -11.16 -9.65 9.56
N LYS A 78 -10.73 -8.67 10.36
CA LYS A 78 -10.66 -8.82 11.84
C LYS A 78 -12.03 -8.97 12.49
N LEU A 79 -13.10 -8.52 11.84
CA LEU A 79 -14.49 -8.73 12.27
C LEU A 79 -15.14 -9.99 11.68
N GLY A 80 -14.41 -10.75 10.85
CA GLY A 80 -14.86 -12.00 10.25
C GLY A 80 -15.68 -11.86 8.97
N ASP A 81 -15.84 -10.65 8.42
CA ASP A 81 -16.47 -10.42 7.11
C ASP A 81 -15.45 -10.60 5.99
N THR A 82 -15.14 -11.87 5.69
CA THR A 82 -14.15 -12.24 4.68
C THR A 82 -14.53 -11.76 3.28
N GLY A 83 -15.83 -11.71 2.95
CA GLY A 83 -16.31 -11.25 1.65
C GLY A 83 -15.94 -9.80 1.40
N LYS A 84 -16.31 -8.90 2.32
CA LYS A 84 -15.95 -7.49 2.21
C LYS A 84 -14.45 -7.26 2.30
N ALA A 85 -13.74 -8.06 3.09
CA ALA A 85 -12.29 -7.98 3.17
C ALA A 85 -11.65 -8.23 1.79
N PHE A 86 -12.07 -9.29 1.06
CA PHE A 86 -11.62 -9.55 -0.30
C PHE A 86 -11.91 -8.38 -1.24
N GLU A 87 -13.14 -7.85 -1.25
CA GLU A 87 -13.52 -6.73 -2.11
C GLU A 87 -12.62 -5.50 -1.90
N HIS A 88 -12.35 -5.17 -0.65
CA HIS A 88 -11.55 -4.00 -0.32
C HIS A 88 -10.05 -4.21 -0.63
N TYR A 89 -9.47 -5.37 -0.34
CA TYR A 89 -8.08 -5.64 -0.73
C TYR A 89 -7.90 -5.65 -2.26
N GLN A 90 -8.84 -6.25 -2.99
CA GLN A 90 -8.81 -6.21 -4.45
C GLN A 90 -8.94 -4.78 -4.99
N THR A 91 -9.76 -3.94 -4.36
CA THR A 91 -9.86 -2.52 -4.70
C THR A 91 -8.54 -1.81 -4.44
N ALA A 92 -7.90 -2.03 -3.29
CA ALA A 92 -6.59 -1.46 -2.99
C ALA A 92 -5.54 -1.84 -4.04
N LEU A 93 -5.48 -3.12 -4.42
CA LEU A 93 -4.54 -3.62 -5.44
C LEU A 93 -4.88 -3.17 -6.87
N LYS A 94 -6.15 -2.86 -7.15
CA LYS A 94 -6.53 -2.23 -8.43
C LYS A 94 -6.07 -0.78 -8.50
N LEU A 95 -6.10 -0.06 -7.39
CA LEU A 95 -5.67 1.34 -7.27
C LEU A 95 -4.14 1.45 -7.23
N ASP A 96 -3.50 0.59 -6.47
CA ASP A 96 -2.05 0.46 -6.37
C ASP A 96 -1.62 -1.01 -6.46
N PRO A 97 -1.24 -1.50 -7.65
CA PRO A 97 -0.78 -2.87 -7.85
C PRO A 97 0.50 -3.24 -7.10
N GLY A 98 1.20 -2.26 -6.54
CA GLY A 98 2.41 -2.45 -5.72
C GLY A 98 2.17 -2.34 -4.23
N HIS A 99 0.92 -2.21 -3.78
CA HIS A 99 0.58 -1.98 -2.38
C HIS A 99 0.92 -3.19 -1.50
N ARG A 100 2.06 -3.13 -0.83
CA ARG A 100 2.62 -4.27 -0.08
C ARG A 100 1.69 -4.80 1.01
N GLY A 101 1.16 -3.91 1.86
CA GLY A 101 0.23 -4.33 2.92
C GLY A 101 -1.06 -4.99 2.39
N ALA A 102 -1.56 -4.59 1.21
CA ALA A 102 -2.73 -5.23 0.62
C ALA A 102 -2.41 -6.64 0.10
N HIS A 103 -1.22 -6.85 -0.50
CA HIS A 103 -0.77 -8.19 -0.89
C HIS A 103 -0.57 -9.10 0.33
N GLU A 104 0.07 -8.60 1.39
CA GLU A 104 0.26 -9.34 2.63
C GLU A 104 -1.08 -9.78 3.22
N TYR A 105 -1.98 -8.85 3.49
CA TYR A 105 -3.24 -9.15 4.16
C TYR A 105 -4.21 -9.97 3.30
N LEU A 106 -4.19 -9.78 1.98
CA LEU A 106 -4.93 -10.64 1.05
C LEU A 106 -4.35 -12.06 1.05
N GLY A 107 -3.03 -12.20 1.08
CA GLY A 107 -2.36 -13.50 1.20
C GLY A 107 -2.74 -14.22 2.48
N GLU A 108 -2.74 -13.54 3.61
CA GLU A 108 -3.20 -14.11 4.89
C GLU A 108 -4.68 -14.51 4.84
N LEU A 109 -5.55 -13.68 4.23
CA LEU A 109 -6.97 -13.99 4.07
C LEU A 109 -7.19 -15.22 3.19
N TYR A 110 -6.36 -15.44 2.17
CA TYR A 110 -6.37 -16.67 1.39
C TYR A 110 -6.02 -17.88 2.24
N LEU A 111 -5.05 -17.80 3.15
CA LEU A 111 -4.73 -18.90 4.07
C LEU A 111 -5.88 -19.18 5.05
N GLU A 112 -6.52 -18.15 5.58
CA GLU A 112 -7.69 -18.28 6.48
C GLU A 112 -8.88 -18.98 5.79
N THR A 113 -8.98 -18.82 4.46
CA THR A 113 -10.05 -19.41 3.63
C THR A 113 -9.62 -20.67 2.90
N ASP A 114 -8.53 -21.33 3.34
CA ASP A 114 -8.00 -22.60 2.83
C ASP A 114 -7.59 -22.52 1.33
N ARG A 115 -7.00 -21.41 0.91
CA ARG A 115 -6.58 -21.11 -0.47
C ARG A 115 -5.07 -20.80 -0.56
N PRO A 116 -4.18 -21.73 -0.18
CA PRO A 116 -2.75 -21.47 -0.09
C PRO A 116 -2.07 -21.17 -1.43
N ALA A 117 -2.62 -21.67 -2.55
CA ALA A 117 -2.05 -21.40 -3.86
C ALA A 117 -2.20 -19.93 -4.26
N GLU A 118 -3.27 -19.29 -3.85
CA GLU A 118 -3.49 -17.86 -4.04
C GLU A 118 -2.59 -17.03 -3.11
N ALA A 119 -2.42 -17.44 -1.86
CA ALA A 119 -1.48 -16.79 -0.95
C ALA A 119 -0.04 -16.79 -1.49
N GLU A 120 0.39 -17.88 -2.13
CA GLU A 120 1.70 -17.93 -2.81
C GLU A 120 1.81 -16.94 -3.97
N LYS A 121 0.73 -16.66 -4.69
CA LYS A 121 0.73 -15.64 -5.75
C LYS A 121 0.93 -14.25 -5.17
N GLU A 122 0.27 -13.95 -4.05
CA GLU A 122 0.46 -12.67 -3.35
C GLU A 122 1.90 -12.53 -2.83
N LEU A 123 2.49 -13.61 -2.30
CA LEU A 123 3.90 -13.63 -1.90
C LEU A 123 4.85 -13.34 -3.09
N GLN A 124 4.55 -13.86 -4.28
CA GLN A 124 5.34 -13.56 -5.47
C GLN A 124 5.16 -12.11 -5.95
N ALA A 125 3.98 -11.52 -5.77
CA ALA A 125 3.73 -10.11 -6.04
C ALA A 125 4.51 -9.22 -5.07
N LEU A 126 4.50 -9.54 -3.78
CA LEU A 126 5.32 -8.86 -2.76
C LEU A 126 6.80 -8.87 -3.11
N LYS A 127 7.33 -10.02 -3.53
CA LYS A 127 8.74 -10.13 -3.93
C LYS A 127 9.13 -9.15 -5.03
N LYS A 128 8.19 -8.82 -5.94
CA LYS A 128 8.44 -7.84 -7.02
C LYS A 128 8.32 -6.39 -6.54
N SER A 129 7.48 -6.15 -5.52
CA SER A 129 7.23 -4.82 -4.97
C SER A 129 8.20 -4.45 -3.84
N CYS A 130 8.96 -5.43 -3.33
CA CYS A 130 9.97 -5.19 -2.30
C CYS A 130 11.19 -4.46 -2.87
N PRO A 131 11.83 -3.59 -2.09
CA PRO A 131 13.05 -2.90 -2.52
C PRO A 131 14.17 -3.92 -2.77
N TRP A 132 15.02 -3.63 -3.75
CA TRP A 132 16.20 -4.46 -4.05
C TRP A 132 17.15 -4.62 -2.84
N PHE A 133 17.25 -3.57 -2.02
CA PHE A 133 18.08 -3.58 -0.82
C PHE A 133 17.21 -3.38 0.41
N GLY A 134 17.50 -4.16 1.45
CA GLY A 134 16.85 -4.03 2.73
C GLY A 134 15.84 -5.14 3.02
N LYS A 135 15.19 -4.98 4.17
CA LYS A 135 14.18 -5.89 4.67
C LYS A 135 12.82 -5.53 4.07
N CYS A 136 12.03 -6.51 3.75
CA CYS A 136 10.64 -6.33 3.32
C CYS A 136 9.76 -7.09 4.32
N GLU A 137 9.26 -6.38 5.32
CA GLU A 137 8.53 -6.98 6.43
C GLU A 137 7.30 -7.73 5.93
N GLU A 138 6.53 -7.14 5.03
CA GLU A 138 5.31 -7.72 4.49
C GLU A 138 5.57 -9.06 3.76
N TYR A 139 6.71 -9.16 3.08
CA TYR A 139 7.13 -10.42 2.44
C TYR A 139 7.53 -11.48 3.47
N ASP A 140 8.31 -11.09 4.46
CA ASP A 140 8.79 -12.00 5.50
C ASP A 140 7.61 -12.51 6.34
N ASP A 141 6.64 -11.66 6.67
CA ASP A 141 5.46 -11.98 7.47
C ASP A 141 4.52 -12.93 6.72
N LEU A 142 4.15 -12.62 5.47
CA LEU A 142 3.32 -13.53 4.67
C LEU A 142 4.01 -14.87 4.42
N LYS A 143 5.33 -14.86 4.18
CA LYS A 143 6.09 -16.11 4.02
C LYS A 143 6.03 -16.96 5.27
N ALA A 144 6.18 -16.36 6.44
CA ALA A 144 6.10 -17.08 7.71
C ALA A 144 4.71 -17.69 7.95
N GLU A 145 3.63 -16.97 7.61
CA GLU A 145 2.27 -17.51 7.74
C GLU A 145 2.00 -18.65 6.74
N ILE A 146 2.52 -18.58 5.51
CA ILE A 146 2.45 -19.69 4.55
C ILE A 146 3.19 -20.93 5.07
N ASP A 147 4.41 -20.74 5.59
CA ASP A 147 5.22 -21.85 6.13
C ASP A 147 4.51 -22.51 7.32
N LYS A 148 3.93 -21.72 8.21
CA LYS A 148 3.13 -22.18 9.37
C LYS A 148 1.86 -22.91 8.93
N TYR A 149 1.15 -22.40 7.91
CA TYR A 149 -0.01 -23.07 7.34
C TYR A 149 0.36 -24.46 6.80
N LYS A 150 1.44 -24.57 6.01
CA LYS A 150 1.94 -25.84 5.47
C LYS A 150 2.35 -26.85 6.56
N ALA A 151 2.94 -26.35 7.64
CA ALA A 151 3.34 -27.20 8.76
C ALA A 151 2.14 -27.83 9.50
N LYS A 152 1.01 -27.11 9.58
CA LYS A 152 -0.23 -27.61 10.22
C LYS A 152 -0.99 -28.65 9.37
N LYS A 153 -0.74 -28.70 8.06
CA LYS A 153 -1.43 -29.61 7.13
C LYS A 153 -0.65 -30.91 6.85
N LYS A 154 0.56 -31.05 7.40
CA LYS A 154 1.35 -32.30 7.40
C LYS A 154 0.98 -33.19 8.58
#